data_9c1bb51472a5d9f15c0e27a63c8e133c
#
_entry.id   9c1bb51472a5d9f15c0e27a63c8e133c
#
_cell.length_a   1.000
_cell.length_b   1.000
_cell.length_c   1.000
_cell.angle_alpha   90.00
_cell.angle_beta   90.00
_cell.angle_gamma   90.00
#
_symmetry.space_group_name_H-M   'P 1'
#
loop_
_entity.id
_entity.type
_entity.pdbx_description
1 polymer ?
#
loop_
_entity_poly.entity_id
_entity_poly.type
_entity_poly.pdbx_seq_one_letter_code
_entity_poly.pdbx_strand_id
1 'polypeptide(L)'
;VIVPFYNEEKYLEKSVNRLLKYNIFKNILLIDNNSNDNSNKIAENLSKLSENVTLVRTENIPGKGVAIAKAKEYVSTSHVIIHDADLEYFPQDILKMWDVSIENEKSLILGSRFIGNKTRKNIYLRTYLANKFMSLFFSMVNFYKISDVSSCYKLLPSDVFKDISFKEKGFSIEIEILSKFLKYNRSVIEIPISYEGR
;
A
#
# COMPACT_ATOMS: atom_id res chain seq x y z
N VAL A 1 4.91 -7.71 -1.28
CA VAL A 1 3.76 -6.95 -0.75
C VAL A 1 3.99 -6.64 0.71
N ILE A 2 3.73 -5.41 1.15
CA ILE A 2 3.77 -5.00 2.55
C ILE A 2 2.32 -4.88 3.03
N VAL A 3 1.95 -5.60 4.08
CA VAL A 3 0.63 -5.61 4.69
C VAL A 3 0.73 -5.12 6.13
N PRO A 4 0.66 -3.80 6.37
CA PRO A 4 0.57 -3.27 7.73
C PRO A 4 -0.81 -3.57 8.30
N PHE A 5 -0.87 -4.01 9.56
CA PHE A 5 -2.15 -4.26 10.23
C PHE A 5 -2.11 -3.87 11.71
N TYR A 6 -3.29 -3.52 12.23
CA TYR A 6 -3.54 -3.25 13.63
C TYR A 6 -5.00 -3.59 13.96
N ASN A 7 -5.22 -4.60 14.80
CA ASN A 7 -6.56 -5.05 15.20
C ASN A 7 -7.48 -5.39 14.02
N GLU A 8 -6.99 -6.23 13.10
CA GLU A 8 -7.72 -6.67 11.90
C GLU A 8 -8.09 -8.17 11.96
N GLU A 9 -8.37 -8.72 13.16
CA GLU A 9 -8.69 -10.15 13.33
C GLU A 9 -9.81 -10.67 12.43
N LYS A 10 -10.76 -9.79 12.05
CA LYS A 10 -11.89 -10.17 11.18
C LYS A 10 -11.52 -10.29 9.70
N TYR A 11 -10.47 -9.59 9.25
CA TYR A 11 -10.21 -9.40 7.83
C TYR A 11 -8.84 -9.89 7.37
N LEU A 12 -7.85 -9.93 8.27
CA LEU A 12 -6.46 -10.23 7.96
C LEU A 12 -6.29 -11.54 7.21
N GLU A 13 -6.85 -12.63 7.71
CA GLU A 13 -6.75 -13.96 7.07
C GLU A 13 -7.31 -13.93 5.65
N LYS A 14 -8.49 -13.36 5.47
CA LYS A 14 -9.13 -13.26 4.16
C LYS A 14 -8.34 -12.36 3.21
N SER A 15 -7.75 -11.27 3.71
CA SER A 15 -6.91 -10.35 2.94
C SER A 15 -5.66 -11.06 2.42
N VAL A 16 -4.93 -11.75 3.31
CA VAL A 16 -3.72 -12.49 2.94
C VAL A 16 -4.04 -13.64 1.99
N ASN A 17 -5.12 -14.39 2.22
CA ASN A 17 -5.57 -15.47 1.34
C ASN A 17 -5.96 -14.96 -0.05
N ARG A 18 -6.43 -13.71 -0.19
CA ARG A 18 -6.64 -13.10 -1.52
C ARG A 18 -5.30 -12.84 -2.24
N LEU A 19 -4.26 -12.41 -1.52
CA LEU A 19 -2.91 -12.23 -2.09
C LEU A 19 -2.29 -13.56 -2.50
N LEU A 20 -2.38 -14.58 -1.65
CA LEU A 20 -1.81 -15.91 -1.89
C LEU A 20 -2.38 -16.64 -3.13
N LYS A 21 -3.51 -16.18 -3.66
CA LYS A 21 -4.04 -16.70 -4.93
C LYS A 21 -3.19 -16.34 -6.16
N TYR A 22 -2.27 -15.39 -6.02
CA TYR A 22 -1.46 -14.89 -7.13
C TYR A 22 0.02 -15.18 -6.90
N ASN A 23 0.62 -15.97 -7.79
CA ASN A 23 2.02 -16.41 -7.68
C ASN A 23 3.06 -15.31 -8.01
N ILE A 24 2.62 -14.06 -8.24
CA ILE A 24 3.54 -12.93 -8.52
C ILE A 24 4.20 -12.37 -7.27
N PHE A 25 3.65 -12.63 -6.10
CA PHE A 25 4.16 -12.08 -4.84
C PHE A 25 5.23 -12.99 -4.26
N LYS A 26 6.51 -12.62 -4.46
CA LYS A 26 7.64 -13.35 -3.92
C LYS A 26 7.62 -13.35 -2.39
N ASN A 27 7.32 -12.21 -1.78
CA ASN A 27 7.23 -12.04 -0.33
C ASN A 27 5.99 -11.24 0.05
N ILE A 28 5.25 -11.70 1.05
CA ILE A 28 4.15 -10.99 1.73
C ILE A 28 4.62 -10.71 3.15
N LEU A 29 4.93 -9.44 3.42
CA LEU A 29 5.39 -8.98 4.73
C LEU A 29 4.20 -8.51 5.55
N LEU A 30 3.80 -9.30 6.53
CA LEU A 30 2.77 -8.95 7.51
C LEU A 30 3.44 -8.15 8.62
N ILE A 31 3.10 -6.87 8.74
CA ILE A 31 3.72 -5.99 9.74
C ILE A 31 2.69 -5.69 10.83
N ASP A 32 2.81 -6.38 11.95
CA ASP A 32 1.97 -6.15 13.13
C ASP A 32 2.36 -4.85 13.82
N ASN A 33 1.42 -3.93 13.87
CA ASN A 33 1.61 -2.64 14.51
C ASN A 33 1.10 -2.62 15.96
N ASN A 34 1.51 -3.62 16.75
CA ASN A 34 1.13 -3.82 18.16
C ASN A 34 -0.35 -4.12 18.36
N SER A 35 -0.92 -5.06 17.59
CA SER A 35 -2.29 -5.52 17.78
C SER A 35 -2.51 -6.12 19.16
N ASN A 36 -3.67 -5.86 19.75
CA ASN A 36 -4.09 -6.39 21.06
C ASN A 36 -5.31 -7.33 20.96
N ASP A 37 -5.73 -7.65 19.73
CA ASP A 37 -6.72 -8.69 19.41
C ASP A 37 -6.04 -9.97 18.88
N ASN A 38 -6.80 -10.87 18.23
CA ASN A 38 -6.24 -12.11 17.70
C ASN A 38 -5.46 -11.95 16.38
N SER A 39 -5.30 -10.75 15.84
CA SER A 39 -4.60 -10.51 14.56
C SER A 39 -3.19 -11.10 14.53
N ASN A 40 -2.44 -10.94 15.62
CA ASN A 40 -1.08 -11.46 15.72
C ASN A 40 -1.03 -12.99 15.62
N LYS A 41 -1.93 -13.68 16.32
CA LYS A 41 -2.03 -15.15 16.27
C LYS A 41 -2.42 -15.65 14.88
N ILE A 42 -3.31 -14.94 14.20
CA ILE A 42 -3.70 -15.21 12.80
C ILE A 42 -2.48 -15.05 11.89
N ALA A 43 -1.72 -13.96 12.03
CA ALA A 43 -0.52 -13.71 11.24
C ALA A 43 0.59 -14.77 11.48
N GLU A 44 0.77 -15.22 12.72
CA GLU A 44 1.69 -16.34 13.05
C GLU A 44 1.28 -17.64 12.33
N ASN A 45 0.00 -17.97 12.31
CA ASN A 45 -0.49 -19.15 11.61
C ASN A 45 -0.26 -19.04 10.11
N LEU A 46 -0.56 -17.89 9.51
CA LEU A 46 -0.33 -17.64 8.09
C LEU A 46 1.14 -17.76 7.70
N SER A 47 2.05 -17.24 8.54
CA SER A 47 3.49 -17.34 8.29
C SER A 47 4.05 -18.75 8.42
N LYS A 48 3.41 -19.63 9.22
CA LYS A 48 3.77 -21.04 9.31
C LYS A 48 3.25 -21.88 8.15
N LEU A 49 2.12 -21.47 7.56
CA LEU A 49 1.46 -22.21 6.47
C LEU A 49 2.00 -21.87 5.09
N SER A 50 2.70 -20.76 4.93
CA SER A 50 3.17 -20.26 3.63
C SER A 50 4.57 -19.67 3.71
N GLU A 51 5.53 -20.28 3.03
CA GLU A 51 6.94 -19.89 3.04
C GLU A 51 7.20 -18.45 2.54
N ASN A 52 6.31 -17.93 1.69
CA ASN A 52 6.39 -16.56 1.18
C ASN A 52 5.72 -15.52 2.09
N VAL A 53 5.20 -15.92 3.26
CA VAL A 53 4.61 -15.01 4.25
C VAL A 53 5.57 -14.85 5.43
N THR A 54 5.97 -13.63 5.70
CA THR A 54 6.85 -13.28 6.83
C THR A 54 6.10 -12.35 7.79
N LEU A 55 6.06 -12.72 9.07
CA LEU A 55 5.53 -11.85 10.12
C LEU A 55 6.67 -11.04 10.76
N VAL A 56 6.44 -9.75 10.85
CA VAL A 56 7.31 -8.78 11.54
C VAL A 56 6.47 -7.99 12.53
N ARG A 57 7.02 -7.73 13.71
CA ARG A 57 6.38 -6.87 14.71
C ARG A 57 7.11 -5.54 14.81
N THR A 58 6.36 -4.45 14.97
CA THR A 58 6.96 -3.15 15.31
C THR A 58 7.19 -3.07 16.82
N GLU A 59 8.15 -2.24 17.22
CA GLU A 59 8.31 -1.85 18.61
C GLU A 59 7.18 -0.87 18.99
N ASN A 60 6.95 -0.69 20.27
CA ASN A 60 5.85 0.01 20.96
C ASN A 60 5.36 1.39 20.42
N ILE A 61 5.60 1.72 19.17
CA ILE A 61 5.15 2.96 18.54
C ILE A 61 4.03 2.62 17.54
N PRO A 62 2.77 3.00 17.81
CA PRO A 62 1.68 2.72 16.87
C PRO A 62 1.75 3.64 15.65
N GLY A 63 1.28 3.14 14.50
CA GLY A 63 1.07 3.92 13.29
C GLY A 63 1.44 3.20 12.00
N LYS A 64 0.60 3.35 10.97
CA LYS A 64 0.79 2.74 9.64
C LYS A 64 2.17 3.09 9.06
N GLY A 65 2.61 4.34 9.20
CA GLY A 65 3.91 4.78 8.72
C GLY A 65 5.08 4.10 9.42
N VAL A 66 4.95 3.79 10.72
CA VAL A 66 5.97 3.05 11.48
C VAL A 66 6.08 1.62 10.94
N ALA A 67 4.95 0.95 10.71
CA ALA A 67 4.91 -0.38 10.12
C ALA A 67 5.55 -0.42 8.72
N ILE A 68 5.23 0.55 7.87
CA ILE A 68 5.81 0.67 6.52
C ILE A 68 7.32 0.94 6.59
N ALA A 69 7.77 1.81 7.50
CA ALA A 69 9.20 2.09 7.69
C ALA A 69 9.96 0.83 8.14
N LYS A 70 9.38 0.04 9.06
CA LYS A 70 9.97 -1.22 9.52
C LYS A 70 10.12 -2.25 8.39
N ALA A 71 9.17 -2.30 7.47
CA ALA A 71 9.22 -3.23 6.34
C ALA A 71 10.46 -3.06 5.46
N LYS A 72 11.11 -1.90 5.44
CA LYS A 72 12.33 -1.63 4.63
C LYS A 72 13.44 -2.63 4.89
N GLU A 73 13.60 -3.08 6.13
CA GLU A 73 14.63 -4.02 6.56
C GLU A 73 14.47 -5.41 5.91
N TYR A 74 13.24 -5.74 5.49
CA TYR A 74 12.86 -7.07 4.98
C TYR A 74 12.61 -7.10 3.47
N VAL A 75 12.66 -5.94 2.81
CA VAL A 75 12.46 -5.87 1.35
C VAL A 75 13.69 -6.41 0.62
N SER A 76 13.50 -7.44 -0.21
CA SER A 76 14.55 -8.09 -1.01
C SER A 76 14.20 -8.23 -2.50
N THR A 77 13.06 -7.67 -2.92
CA THR A 77 12.53 -7.73 -4.29
C THR A 77 12.80 -6.44 -5.06
N SER A 78 12.61 -6.45 -6.39
CA SER A 78 12.81 -5.27 -7.24
C SER A 78 11.81 -4.14 -6.97
N HIS A 79 10.57 -4.49 -6.61
CA HIS A 79 9.48 -3.56 -6.35
C HIS A 79 8.75 -3.92 -5.07
N VAL A 80 8.10 -2.93 -4.49
CA VAL A 80 7.21 -3.07 -3.32
C VAL A 80 5.85 -2.45 -3.60
N ILE A 81 4.81 -3.01 -3.00
CA ILE A 81 3.47 -2.42 -2.95
C ILE A 81 2.93 -2.55 -1.53
N ILE A 82 2.19 -1.52 -1.09
CA ILE A 82 1.47 -1.54 0.19
C ILE A 82 0.06 -2.04 -0.08
N HIS A 83 -0.45 -2.94 0.78
CA HIS A 83 -1.79 -3.49 0.71
C HIS A 83 -2.43 -3.45 2.10
N ASP A 84 -3.53 -2.71 2.25
CA ASP A 84 -4.26 -2.65 3.52
C ASP A 84 -5.01 -3.96 3.80
N ALA A 85 -5.02 -4.39 5.06
CA ALA A 85 -5.61 -5.67 5.48
C ALA A 85 -7.14 -5.67 5.50
N ASP A 86 -7.80 -4.55 5.22
CA ASP A 86 -9.21 -4.25 5.45
C ASP A 86 -10.18 -4.70 4.34
N LEU A 87 -9.68 -5.34 3.28
CA LEU A 87 -10.43 -5.83 2.12
C LEU A 87 -10.99 -4.77 1.18
N GLU A 88 -10.72 -3.50 1.40
CA GLU A 88 -11.24 -2.40 0.55
C GLU A 88 -10.60 -2.39 -0.86
N TYR A 89 -9.38 -2.90 -0.97
CA TYR A 89 -8.64 -3.02 -2.23
C TYR A 89 -8.64 -4.45 -2.78
N PHE A 90 -8.43 -4.58 -4.08
CA PHE A 90 -8.50 -5.86 -4.79
C PHE A 90 -7.13 -6.25 -5.36
N PRO A 91 -6.49 -7.36 -4.90
CA PRO A 91 -5.18 -7.79 -5.37
C PRO A 91 -5.08 -8.01 -6.89
N GLN A 92 -6.18 -8.31 -7.57
CA GLN A 92 -6.21 -8.42 -9.04
C GLN A 92 -5.81 -7.14 -9.77
N ASP A 93 -6.01 -5.97 -9.15
CA ASP A 93 -5.58 -4.71 -9.75
C ASP A 93 -4.04 -4.56 -9.68
N ILE A 94 -3.38 -5.22 -8.71
CA ILE A 94 -1.92 -5.25 -8.60
C ILE A 94 -1.28 -5.93 -9.82
N LEU A 95 -1.94 -6.92 -10.43
CA LEU A 95 -1.44 -7.59 -11.64
C LEU A 95 -1.24 -6.57 -12.77
N LYS A 96 -2.23 -5.71 -13.00
CA LYS A 96 -2.14 -4.66 -14.03
C LYS A 96 -1.10 -3.59 -13.68
N MET A 97 -0.96 -3.27 -12.39
CA MET A 97 0.10 -2.36 -11.93
C MET A 97 1.47 -2.96 -12.21
N TRP A 98 1.62 -4.28 -11.97
CA TRP A 98 2.84 -5.01 -12.26
C TRP A 98 3.18 -5.00 -13.76
N ASP A 99 2.22 -5.30 -14.63
CA ASP A 99 2.42 -5.28 -16.08
C ASP A 99 2.94 -3.91 -16.56
N VAL A 100 2.34 -2.82 -16.07
CA VAL A 100 2.79 -1.45 -16.38
C VAL A 100 4.19 -1.18 -15.82
N SER A 101 4.53 -1.72 -14.64
CA SER A 101 5.84 -1.51 -14.02
C SER A 101 6.98 -2.19 -14.77
N ILE A 102 6.73 -3.32 -15.45
CA ILE A 102 7.74 -4.01 -16.27
C ILE A 102 8.24 -3.10 -17.41
N GLU A 103 7.34 -2.36 -18.03
CA GLU A 103 7.68 -1.41 -19.10
C GLU A 103 8.24 -0.09 -18.56
N ASN A 104 8.04 0.18 -17.27
CA ASN A 104 8.35 1.46 -16.61
C ASN A 104 9.06 1.23 -15.27
N GLU A 105 10.14 0.45 -15.27
CA GLU A 105 10.82 -0.06 -14.07
C GLU A 105 11.22 0.99 -13.03
N LYS A 106 11.46 2.24 -13.46
CA LYS A 106 11.88 3.33 -12.58
C LYS A 106 10.72 4.19 -12.08
N SER A 107 9.49 3.92 -12.54
CA SER A 107 8.30 4.72 -12.23
C SER A 107 7.59 4.19 -10.99
N LEU A 108 6.86 5.07 -10.30
CA LEU A 108 5.86 4.65 -9.34
C LEU A 108 4.53 4.46 -10.07
N ILE A 109 3.92 3.29 -9.94
CA ILE A 109 2.59 3.02 -10.46
C ILE A 109 1.58 3.26 -9.34
N LEU A 110 0.74 4.27 -9.51
CA LEU A 110 -0.29 4.66 -8.56
C LEU A 110 -1.65 4.10 -9.00
N GLY A 111 -2.23 3.27 -8.17
CA GLY A 111 -3.61 2.84 -8.35
C GLY A 111 -4.58 3.95 -7.95
N SER A 112 -5.25 4.57 -8.89
CA SER A 112 -6.23 5.63 -8.60
C SER A 112 -7.65 5.10 -8.56
N ARG A 113 -8.37 5.45 -7.49
CA ARG A 113 -9.80 5.19 -7.33
C ARG A 113 -10.66 6.15 -8.14
N PHE A 114 -10.09 7.22 -8.70
CA PHE A 114 -10.84 8.36 -9.26
C PHE A 114 -10.69 8.55 -10.77
N ILE A 115 -9.95 7.69 -11.44
CA ILE A 115 -9.85 7.66 -12.90
C ILE A 115 -10.51 6.41 -13.49
N GLY A 116 -10.85 6.45 -14.78
CA GLY A 116 -11.43 5.32 -15.50
C GLY A 116 -12.79 4.84 -14.95
N ASN A 117 -13.22 3.66 -15.42
CA ASN A 117 -14.55 3.08 -15.16
C ASN A 117 -14.51 1.85 -14.26
N LYS A 118 -13.59 1.80 -13.28
CA LYS A 118 -13.55 0.71 -12.33
C LYS A 118 -14.65 0.79 -11.27
N THR A 119 -14.98 -0.35 -10.69
CA THR A 119 -16.01 -0.44 -9.64
C THR A 119 -15.60 0.34 -8.39
N ARG A 120 -16.47 1.23 -7.97
CA ARG A 120 -16.33 2.01 -6.73
C ARG A 120 -17.64 1.90 -5.95
N LYS A 121 -17.55 1.31 -4.76
CA LYS A 121 -18.70 1.16 -3.87
C LYS A 121 -18.40 1.77 -2.51
N ASN A 122 -19.45 2.20 -1.80
CA ASN A 122 -19.39 2.69 -0.43
C ASN A 122 -18.39 3.84 -0.22
N ILE A 123 -18.22 4.73 -1.19
CA ILE A 123 -17.44 5.96 -1.00
C ILE A 123 -18.39 7.06 -0.54
N TYR A 124 -18.24 7.49 0.71
CA TYR A 124 -18.99 8.63 1.23
C TYR A 124 -18.59 9.92 0.50
N LEU A 125 -19.58 10.74 0.15
CA LEU A 125 -19.35 12.00 -0.56
C LEU A 125 -18.32 12.91 0.13
N ARG A 126 -18.37 12.99 1.46
CA ARG A 126 -17.39 13.76 2.27
C ARG A 126 -15.97 13.27 2.05
N THR A 127 -15.76 11.96 2.14
CA THR A 127 -14.45 11.33 1.92
C THR A 127 -13.95 11.54 0.48
N TYR A 128 -14.86 11.42 -0.49
CA TYR A 128 -14.53 11.68 -1.88
C TYR A 128 -14.07 13.13 -2.10
N LEU A 129 -14.82 14.11 -1.61
CA LEU A 129 -14.48 15.53 -1.73
C LEU A 129 -13.17 15.86 -1.02
N ALA A 130 -12.95 15.33 0.19
CA ALA A 130 -11.72 15.52 0.94
C ALA A 130 -10.50 14.96 0.18
N ASN A 131 -10.60 13.75 -0.36
CA ASN A 131 -9.52 13.14 -1.15
C ASN A 131 -9.25 13.92 -2.45
N LYS A 132 -10.28 14.41 -3.13
CA LYS A 132 -10.12 15.27 -4.31
C LYS A 132 -9.43 16.58 -3.97
N PHE A 133 -9.82 17.22 -2.88
CA PHE A 133 -9.18 18.45 -2.43
C PHE A 133 -7.71 18.22 -2.07
N MET A 134 -7.40 17.16 -1.31
CA MET A 134 -6.01 16.80 -0.99
C MET A 134 -5.17 16.54 -2.24
N SER A 135 -5.74 15.83 -3.24
CA SER A 135 -5.04 15.53 -4.50
C SER A 135 -4.78 16.80 -5.31
N LEU A 136 -5.75 17.72 -5.34
CA LEU A 136 -5.60 19.01 -6.00
C LEU A 136 -4.51 19.85 -5.33
N PHE A 137 -4.57 19.97 -3.99
CA PHE A 137 -3.58 20.73 -3.22
C PHE A 137 -2.17 20.14 -3.38
N PHE A 138 -2.04 18.81 -3.28
CA PHE A 138 -0.79 18.11 -3.53
C PHE A 138 -0.22 18.41 -4.92
N SER A 139 -1.10 18.37 -5.94
CA SER A 139 -0.73 18.63 -7.34
C SER A 139 -0.21 20.05 -7.54
N MET A 140 -0.84 21.03 -6.89
CA MET A 140 -0.40 22.42 -6.94
C MET A 140 0.97 22.62 -6.28
N VAL A 141 1.16 22.04 -5.09
CA VAL A 141 2.42 22.20 -4.32
C VAL A 141 3.60 21.49 -4.99
N ASN A 142 3.38 20.33 -5.59
CA ASN A 142 4.45 19.54 -6.20
C ASN A 142 4.60 19.77 -7.72
N PHE A 143 3.79 20.65 -8.32
CA PHE A 143 3.75 20.88 -9.77
C PHE A 143 3.61 19.59 -10.59
N TYR A 144 2.89 18.60 -10.04
CA TYR A 144 2.71 17.28 -10.64
C TYR A 144 1.27 16.81 -10.46
N LYS A 145 0.57 16.54 -11.56
CA LYS A 145 -0.85 16.17 -11.52
C LYS A 145 -1.04 14.77 -10.98
N ILE A 146 -1.72 14.63 -9.83
CA ILE A 146 -2.11 13.38 -9.20
C ILE A 146 -3.62 13.39 -8.94
N SER A 147 -4.30 12.32 -9.31
CA SER A 147 -5.77 12.22 -9.14
C SER A 147 -6.19 11.65 -7.80
N ASP A 148 -5.33 10.83 -7.14
CA ASP A 148 -5.63 10.13 -5.88
C ASP A 148 -4.39 9.97 -5.00
N VAL A 149 -4.03 11.03 -4.29
CA VAL A 149 -2.85 11.04 -3.41
C VAL A 149 -2.96 10.06 -2.24
N SER A 150 -4.18 9.78 -1.77
CA SER A 150 -4.46 8.97 -0.58
C SER A 150 -4.65 7.49 -0.87
N SER A 151 -4.53 7.05 -2.13
CA SER A 151 -4.60 5.63 -2.45
C SER A 151 -3.48 4.84 -1.77
N CYS A 152 -3.82 3.70 -1.16
CA CYS A 152 -2.86 2.77 -0.61
C CYS A 152 -2.01 2.10 -1.72
N TYR A 153 -2.59 1.81 -2.88
CA TYR A 153 -1.90 1.11 -3.96
C TYR A 153 -0.86 1.98 -4.66
N LYS A 154 0.36 1.88 -4.17
CA LYS A 154 1.57 2.48 -4.73
C LYS A 154 2.61 1.38 -4.94
N LEU A 155 2.78 0.95 -6.19
CA LEU A 155 3.83 0.03 -6.59
C LEU A 155 5.04 0.84 -7.00
N LEU A 156 6.15 0.69 -6.30
CA LEU A 156 7.35 1.49 -6.53
C LEU A 156 8.63 0.66 -6.46
N PRO A 157 9.70 1.11 -7.13
CA PRO A 157 11.01 0.46 -7.07
C PRO A 157 11.55 0.40 -5.65
N SER A 158 12.08 -0.77 -5.27
CA SER A 158 12.57 -1.02 -3.90
C SER A 158 13.82 -0.22 -3.55
N ASP A 159 14.62 0.18 -4.53
CA ASP A 159 15.77 1.06 -4.32
C ASP A 159 15.32 2.41 -3.72
N VAL A 160 14.31 3.04 -4.36
CA VAL A 160 13.76 4.30 -3.86
C VAL A 160 13.03 4.09 -2.53
N PHE A 161 12.23 3.02 -2.40
CA PHE A 161 11.54 2.74 -1.15
C PHE A 161 12.50 2.63 0.04
N LYS A 162 13.62 1.96 -0.14
CA LYS A 162 14.65 1.80 0.89
C LYS A 162 15.38 3.11 1.21
N ASP A 163 15.58 3.96 0.22
CA ASP A 163 16.30 5.22 0.37
C ASP A 163 15.44 6.32 1.02
N ILE A 164 14.11 6.31 0.82
CA ILE A 164 13.21 7.28 1.44
C ILE A 164 13.33 7.24 2.97
N SER A 165 13.70 8.35 3.59
CA SER A 165 13.63 8.52 5.05
C SER A 165 12.20 8.91 5.45
N PHE A 166 11.42 7.97 5.98
CA PHE A 166 10.05 8.23 6.43
C PHE A 166 10.03 9.00 7.74
N LYS A 167 9.16 10.02 7.82
CA LYS A 167 8.93 10.85 9.02
C LYS A 167 7.51 10.69 9.57
N GLU A 168 6.55 10.46 8.66
CA GLU A 168 5.15 10.28 9.01
C GLU A 168 4.91 8.92 9.67
N LYS A 169 4.28 8.95 10.84
CA LYS A 169 3.98 7.73 11.60
C LYS A 169 2.60 7.15 11.29
N GLY A 170 1.67 7.99 10.84
CA GLY A 170 0.26 7.65 10.60
C GLY A 170 -0.08 7.43 9.12
N PHE A 171 -1.33 7.71 8.77
CA PHE A 171 -1.87 7.57 7.40
C PHE A 171 -1.31 8.59 6.40
N SER A 172 -0.74 9.70 6.87
CA SER A 172 -0.07 10.70 6.02
C SER A 172 1.14 10.12 5.27
N ILE A 173 1.59 8.93 5.63
CA ILE A 173 2.64 8.17 4.95
C ILE A 173 2.34 8.00 3.45
N GLU A 174 1.07 7.87 3.07
CA GLU A 174 0.66 7.74 1.67
C GLU A 174 1.03 8.98 0.84
N ILE A 175 0.87 10.15 1.43
CA ILE A 175 1.24 11.44 0.82
C ILE A 175 2.76 11.62 0.82
N GLU A 176 3.41 11.24 1.93
CA GLU A 176 4.86 11.33 2.08
C GLU A 176 5.61 10.49 1.05
N ILE A 177 5.15 9.25 0.79
CA ILE A 177 5.74 8.38 -0.24
C ILE A 177 5.74 9.08 -1.61
N LEU A 178 4.58 9.61 -2.05
CA LEU A 178 4.48 10.30 -3.33
C LEU A 178 5.36 11.56 -3.38
N SER A 179 5.27 12.42 -2.34
CA SER A 179 6.03 13.65 -2.29
C SER A 179 7.54 13.41 -2.33
N LYS A 180 8.01 12.38 -1.62
CA LYS A 180 9.43 12.03 -1.62
C LYS A 180 9.85 11.34 -2.91
N PHE A 181 9.01 10.47 -3.47
CA PHE A 181 9.28 9.82 -4.74
C PHE A 181 9.50 10.83 -5.88
N LEU A 182 8.68 11.86 -5.97
CA LEU A 182 8.84 12.92 -6.99
C LEU A 182 10.20 13.63 -6.93
N LYS A 183 10.86 13.67 -5.77
CA LYS A 183 12.21 14.26 -5.62
C LYS A 183 13.31 13.47 -6.33
N TYR A 184 13.06 12.22 -6.71
CA TYR A 184 14.00 11.40 -7.48
C TYR A 184 13.94 11.68 -8.99
N ASN A 185 13.17 12.67 -9.45
CA ASN A 185 12.95 12.98 -10.88
C ASN A 185 12.46 11.77 -11.68
N ARG A 186 11.64 10.91 -11.06
CA ARG A 186 11.03 9.73 -11.67
C ARG A 186 9.54 9.99 -11.89
N SER A 187 8.97 9.32 -12.89
CA SER A 187 7.56 9.50 -13.24
C SER A 187 6.62 8.72 -12.33
N VAL A 188 5.41 9.27 -12.15
CA VAL A 188 4.28 8.58 -11.54
C VAL A 188 3.26 8.30 -12.63
N ILE A 189 2.88 7.03 -12.79
CA ILE A 189 1.88 6.58 -13.76
C ILE A 189 0.64 6.15 -13.00
N GLU A 190 -0.51 6.77 -13.31
CA GLU A 190 -1.76 6.42 -12.67
C GLU A 190 -2.54 5.40 -13.49
N ILE A 191 -3.03 4.36 -12.83
CA ILE A 191 -3.95 3.39 -13.44
C ILE A 191 -5.23 3.26 -12.62
N PRO A 192 -6.38 2.98 -13.27
CA PRO A 192 -7.64 2.82 -12.54
C PRO A 192 -7.66 1.51 -11.74
N ILE A 193 -8.11 1.59 -10.50
CA ILE A 193 -8.32 0.44 -9.62
C ILE A 193 -9.74 0.38 -9.08
N SER A 194 -10.17 -0.81 -8.68
CA SER A 194 -11.43 -1.03 -7.98
C SER A 194 -11.29 -0.71 -6.49
N TYR A 195 -12.38 -0.28 -5.87
CA TYR A 195 -12.42 0.04 -4.45
C TYR A 195 -13.81 -0.23 -3.87
N GLU A 196 -13.87 -0.80 -2.68
CA GLU A 196 -15.11 -1.02 -1.93
C GLU A 196 -14.87 -0.66 -0.45
N GLY A 197 -15.34 0.54 -0.06
CA GLY A 197 -15.24 1.00 1.34
C GLY A 197 -16.06 0.14 2.29
N ARG A 198 -15.62 0.08 3.54
CA ARG A 198 -16.31 -0.62 4.65
C ARG A 198 -17.55 0.11 5.12
#